data_6fbd4f77ce05986e4f701ae180acbc78
#
_entry.id   6fbd4f77ce05986e4f701ae180acbc78
#
_cell.length_a   1.000
_cell.length_b   1.000
_cell.length_c   1.000
_cell.angle_alpha   90.00
_cell.angle_beta   90.00
_cell.angle_gamma   90.00
#
_symmetry.space_group_name_H-M   'P 1'
#
loop_
_entity.id
_entity.type
_entity.pdbx_description
1 polymer ?
#
loop_
_entity_poly.entity_id
_entity_poly.type
_entity_poly.pdbx_seq_one_letter_code
_entity_poly.pdbx_strand_id
1 'polypeptide(L)'
;DLRNIARENGYTFSIYKTKSILHGLSQVRDRAFYFFWKGEKVPQFGYIKREHEKIEETIRSVKRDLNDPMNILANSNVPSADPYYRYVLEELEGGITHNEFQDKLDHSADVKHYIEDSGVTYDIVSEWMTKNGYDRQAERCMSMYHKLKSGGNIMRRGVNVPKGHIGAFVGHYPTMLTHPDEDRFLTIRECLSIMKLPEDFILQGGLKN
;
A
#
# COMPACT_ATOMS: atom_id res chain seq x y z
N ASP A 1 24.90 5.21 22.20
CA ASP A 1 23.52 4.95 22.62
C ASP A 1 22.89 6.25 23.12
N LEU A 2 21.71 6.63 22.57
CA LEU A 2 21.00 7.87 22.92
C LEU A 2 20.70 7.98 24.42
N ARG A 3 20.48 6.87 25.11
CA ARG A 3 20.22 6.84 26.54
C ARG A 3 21.45 7.28 27.35
N ASN A 4 22.64 6.84 26.93
CA ASN A 4 23.89 7.24 27.61
C ASN A 4 24.17 8.73 27.40
N ILE A 5 24.02 9.20 26.14
CA ILE A 5 24.18 10.63 25.82
C ILE A 5 23.20 11.49 26.60
N ALA A 6 21.93 11.07 26.72
CA ALA A 6 20.94 11.79 27.53
C ALA A 6 21.41 11.88 29.00
N ARG A 7 21.82 10.77 29.61
CA ARG A 7 22.29 10.70 31.01
C ARG A 7 23.50 11.59 31.26
N GLU A 8 24.51 11.52 30.39
CA GLU A 8 25.74 12.34 30.48
C GLU A 8 25.45 13.84 30.42
N ASN A 9 24.35 14.24 29.77
CA ASN A 9 23.92 15.64 29.65
C ASN A 9 22.80 16.03 30.66
N GLY A 10 22.50 15.18 31.64
CA GLY A 10 21.51 15.46 32.69
C GLY A 10 20.05 15.39 32.18
N TYR A 11 19.79 14.61 31.12
CA TYR A 11 18.44 14.35 30.63
C TYR A 11 17.98 12.94 31.01
N THR A 12 16.71 12.83 31.33
CA THR A 12 15.99 11.56 31.33
C THR A 12 15.53 11.24 29.94
N PHE A 13 15.50 9.96 29.59
CA PHE A 13 15.19 9.48 28.22
C PHE A 13 14.08 8.43 28.25
N SER A 14 13.13 8.55 27.35
CA SER A 14 12.08 7.56 27.14
C SER A 14 11.83 7.33 25.65
N ILE A 15 11.41 6.12 25.32
CA ILE A 15 10.99 5.73 23.97
C ILE A 15 9.52 5.30 24.02
N TYR A 16 8.71 5.90 23.16
CA TYR A 16 7.36 5.45 22.91
C TYR A 16 7.28 4.83 21.49
N LYS A 17 6.94 3.55 21.43
CA LYS A 17 6.75 2.83 20.17
C LYS A 17 5.26 2.61 19.94
N THR A 18 4.79 2.89 18.73
CA THR A 18 3.39 2.74 18.36
C THR A 18 3.23 2.40 16.88
N LYS A 19 2.00 2.06 16.50
CA LYS A 19 1.58 1.81 15.11
C LYS A 19 0.46 2.75 14.73
N SER A 20 0.48 3.27 13.50
CA SER A 20 -0.54 4.22 13.01
C SER A 20 -1.96 3.66 13.09
N ILE A 21 -2.15 2.36 12.89
CA ILE A 21 -3.46 1.70 12.97
C ILE A 21 -4.09 1.84 14.37
N LEU A 22 -3.30 1.91 15.44
CA LEU A 22 -3.77 2.12 16.80
C LEU A 22 -4.28 3.55 17.04
N HIS A 23 -4.01 4.46 16.14
CA HIS A 23 -4.45 5.85 16.15
C HIS A 23 -5.56 6.16 15.12
N GLY A 24 -6.20 5.12 14.58
CA GLY A 24 -7.34 5.24 13.69
C GLY A 24 -7.02 5.38 12.21
N LEU A 25 -5.77 5.14 11.78
CA LEU A 25 -5.41 5.12 10.36
C LEU A 25 -5.62 3.72 9.76
N SER A 26 -6.09 3.65 8.53
CA SER A 26 -6.25 2.38 7.78
C SER A 26 -4.94 1.84 7.21
N GLN A 27 -3.81 2.16 7.85
CA GLN A 27 -2.48 1.69 7.48
C GLN A 27 -1.66 1.28 8.70
N VAL A 28 -0.77 0.29 8.51
CA VAL A 28 0.16 -0.17 9.55
C VAL A 28 1.53 0.45 9.31
N ARG A 29 1.90 1.43 10.14
CA ARG A 29 3.20 2.10 10.10
C ARG A 29 3.77 2.21 11.50
N ASP A 30 4.88 1.52 11.74
CA ASP A 30 5.58 1.58 13.03
C ASP A 30 6.28 2.92 13.20
N ARG A 31 6.18 3.49 14.40
CA ARG A 31 6.84 4.74 14.80
C ARG A 31 7.43 4.61 16.18
N ALA A 32 8.59 5.23 16.35
CA ALA A 32 9.24 5.41 17.63
C ALA A 32 9.45 6.90 17.87
N PHE A 33 8.93 7.37 18.99
CA PHE A 33 9.13 8.75 19.46
C PHE A 33 10.13 8.73 20.60
N TYR A 34 11.10 9.62 20.54
CA TYR A 34 12.15 9.76 21.53
C TYR A 34 11.90 11.05 22.30
N PHE A 35 11.87 10.93 23.64
CA PHE A 35 11.62 12.05 24.53
C PHE A 35 12.81 12.25 25.45
N PHE A 36 13.25 13.48 25.54
CA PHE A 36 14.32 13.93 26.43
C PHE A 36 13.77 15.05 27.28
N TRP A 37 13.94 14.97 28.61
CA TRP A 37 13.51 16.03 29.51
C TRP A 37 14.45 16.19 30.67
N LYS A 38 14.47 17.38 31.28
CA LYS A 38 15.14 17.65 32.54
C LYS A 38 14.13 17.59 33.67
N GLY A 39 14.50 16.94 34.79
CA GLY A 39 13.68 16.82 35.97
C GLY A 39 13.41 15.39 36.41
N GLU A 40 12.89 15.21 37.59
CA GLU A 40 12.68 13.89 38.21
C GLU A 40 11.35 13.25 37.82
N LYS A 41 10.38 14.04 37.33
CA LYS A 41 9.06 13.51 36.95
C LYS A 41 9.10 12.90 35.55
N VAL A 42 8.77 11.62 35.46
CA VAL A 42 8.61 10.92 34.19
C VAL A 42 7.28 11.33 33.53
N PRO A 43 7.27 11.92 32.34
CA PRO A 43 6.03 12.21 31.65
C PRO A 43 5.26 10.91 31.40
N GLN A 44 3.98 10.89 31.78
CA GLN A 44 3.07 9.80 31.44
C GLN A 44 2.36 10.16 30.14
N PHE A 45 2.53 9.32 29.12
CA PHE A 45 1.83 9.48 27.86
C PHE A 45 0.47 8.78 27.97
N GLY A 46 -0.60 9.57 28.00
CA GLY A 46 -1.95 9.07 27.82
C GLY A 46 -2.12 8.61 26.38
N TYR A 47 -2.62 7.39 26.20
CA TYR A 47 -2.91 6.82 24.91
C TYR A 47 -4.37 6.38 24.87
N ILE A 48 -5.12 6.92 23.90
CA ILE A 48 -6.48 6.51 23.63
C ILE A 48 -6.43 5.71 22.32
N LYS A 49 -6.65 4.40 22.44
CA LYS A 49 -6.81 3.54 21.26
C LYS A 49 -8.02 4.03 20.48
N ARG A 50 -7.82 4.27 19.19
CA ARG A 50 -8.91 4.53 18.23
C ARG A 50 -9.05 3.33 17.32
N GLU A 51 -10.28 2.90 17.10
CA GLU A 51 -10.56 1.94 16.05
C GLU A 51 -10.31 2.59 14.69
N HIS A 52 -9.71 1.83 13.79
CA HIS A 52 -9.51 2.29 12.43
C HIS A 52 -10.73 1.92 11.58
N GLU A 53 -11.11 2.82 10.72
CA GLU A 53 -12.05 2.57 9.65
C GLU A 53 -11.41 1.65 8.62
N LYS A 54 -12.18 0.78 7.98
CA LYS A 54 -11.67 -0.04 6.88
C LYS A 54 -11.21 0.87 5.73
N ILE A 55 -10.13 0.48 5.07
CA ILE A 55 -9.54 1.32 4.00
C ILE A 55 -10.52 1.53 2.86
N GLU A 56 -11.29 0.52 2.48
CA GLU A 56 -12.31 0.61 1.44
C GLU A 56 -13.43 1.60 1.81
N GLU A 57 -13.80 1.71 3.08
CA GLU A 57 -14.77 2.69 3.57
C GLU A 57 -14.19 4.11 3.52
N THR A 58 -12.93 4.26 3.92
CA THR A 58 -12.20 5.54 3.81
C THR A 58 -12.14 6.01 2.36
N ILE A 59 -11.87 5.10 1.39
CA ILE A 59 -11.83 5.45 -0.03
C ILE A 59 -13.23 5.86 -0.54
N ARG A 60 -14.26 5.07 -0.23
CA ARG A 60 -15.66 5.34 -0.62
C ARG A 60 -16.21 6.65 -0.06
N SER A 61 -15.73 7.09 1.09
CA SER A 61 -16.17 8.35 1.72
C SER A 61 -15.71 9.59 0.98
N VAL A 62 -14.71 9.48 0.11
CA VAL A 62 -14.18 10.61 -0.66
C VAL A 62 -15.17 11.04 -1.75
N LYS A 63 -15.70 12.24 -1.62
CA LYS A 63 -16.56 12.82 -2.67
C LYS A 63 -15.73 13.19 -3.89
N ARG A 64 -16.17 12.73 -5.05
CA ARG A 64 -15.58 13.16 -6.33
C ARG A 64 -16.07 14.59 -6.64
N ASP A 65 -15.23 15.56 -6.40
CA ASP A 65 -15.42 16.92 -6.85
C ASP A 65 -14.52 17.21 -8.05
N LEU A 66 -15.12 17.52 -9.20
CA LEU A 66 -14.37 17.82 -10.42
C LEU A 66 -13.54 19.12 -10.32
N ASN A 67 -13.87 19.99 -9.37
CA ASN A 67 -13.13 21.21 -9.10
C ASN A 67 -11.96 20.99 -8.12
N ASP A 68 -11.88 19.84 -7.48
CA ASP A 68 -10.74 19.51 -6.61
C ASP A 68 -9.50 19.19 -7.44
N PRO A 69 -8.43 20.00 -7.35
CA PRO A 69 -7.20 19.76 -8.11
C PRO A 69 -6.50 18.43 -7.72
N MET A 70 -6.87 17.83 -6.58
CA MET A 70 -6.33 16.53 -6.15
C MET A 70 -7.18 15.34 -6.65
N ASN A 71 -8.32 15.57 -7.31
CA ASN A 71 -9.15 14.53 -7.92
C ASN A 71 -8.57 14.03 -9.27
N ILE A 72 -7.28 13.75 -9.29
CA ILE A 72 -6.53 13.24 -10.43
C ILE A 72 -6.10 11.82 -10.12
N LEU A 73 -6.23 10.89 -11.07
CA LEU A 73 -5.75 9.53 -10.92
C LEU A 73 -4.23 9.52 -10.69
N ALA A 74 -3.80 8.80 -9.66
CA ALA A 74 -2.37 8.59 -9.38
C ALA A 74 -1.70 7.74 -10.48
N ASN A 75 -2.50 6.93 -11.19
CA ASN A 75 -2.09 6.14 -12.35
C ASN A 75 -3.31 6.03 -13.29
N SER A 76 -3.14 6.41 -14.54
CA SER A 76 -4.22 6.41 -15.56
C SER A 76 -4.44 5.06 -16.25
N ASN A 77 -3.59 4.07 -15.98
CA ASN A 77 -3.80 2.71 -16.50
C ASN A 77 -5.01 2.05 -15.82
N VAL A 78 -5.59 1.05 -16.51
CA VAL A 78 -6.62 0.20 -15.94
C VAL A 78 -5.96 -0.96 -15.19
N PRO A 79 -6.25 -1.18 -13.91
CA PRO A 79 -5.63 -2.26 -13.12
C PRO A 79 -5.77 -3.64 -13.75
N SER A 80 -6.99 -4.03 -14.20
CA SER A 80 -7.24 -5.34 -14.83
C SER A 80 -6.53 -5.53 -16.17
N ALA A 81 -5.98 -4.48 -16.78
CA ALA A 81 -5.12 -4.57 -17.96
C ALA A 81 -3.65 -4.89 -17.61
N ASP A 82 -3.24 -4.84 -16.33
CA ASP A 82 -1.91 -5.30 -15.90
C ASP A 82 -1.82 -6.83 -16.08
N PRO A 83 -0.82 -7.36 -16.81
CA PRO A 83 -0.76 -8.78 -17.16
C PRO A 83 -0.68 -9.72 -15.94
N TYR A 84 -0.08 -9.29 -14.82
CA TYR A 84 -0.07 -10.11 -13.61
C TYR A 84 -1.45 -10.14 -12.95
N TYR A 85 -2.12 -8.99 -12.89
CA TYR A 85 -3.46 -8.95 -12.30
C TYR A 85 -4.48 -9.66 -13.18
N ARG A 86 -4.36 -9.50 -14.49
CA ARG A 86 -5.20 -10.23 -15.45
C ARG A 86 -5.02 -11.74 -15.32
N TYR A 87 -3.78 -12.23 -15.15
CA TYR A 87 -3.52 -13.64 -14.86
C TYR A 87 -4.24 -14.10 -13.58
N VAL A 88 -4.20 -13.30 -12.51
CA VAL A 88 -4.93 -13.63 -11.28
C VAL A 88 -6.43 -13.73 -11.56
N LEU A 89 -7.03 -12.73 -12.19
CA LEU A 89 -8.47 -12.72 -12.45
C LEU A 89 -8.93 -13.87 -13.37
N GLU A 90 -8.19 -14.13 -14.43
CA GLU A 90 -8.57 -15.12 -15.46
C GLU A 90 -8.22 -16.56 -15.05
N GLU A 91 -7.00 -16.81 -14.60
CA GLU A 91 -6.50 -18.18 -14.38
C GLU A 91 -6.61 -18.63 -12.93
N LEU A 92 -6.25 -17.80 -11.97
CA LEU A 92 -6.31 -18.22 -10.57
C LEU A 92 -7.73 -18.16 -10.00
N GLU A 93 -8.52 -17.19 -10.44
CA GLU A 93 -9.86 -16.93 -9.92
C GLU A 93 -10.99 -17.36 -10.86
N GLY A 94 -10.66 -17.92 -12.02
CA GLY A 94 -11.64 -18.51 -12.94
C GLY A 94 -12.45 -17.52 -13.77
N GLY A 95 -11.88 -16.35 -14.10
CA GLY A 95 -12.48 -15.37 -15.02
C GLY A 95 -13.42 -14.37 -14.32
N ILE A 96 -13.09 -13.95 -13.09
CA ILE A 96 -13.88 -12.97 -12.34
C ILE A 96 -13.46 -11.53 -12.65
N THR A 97 -14.36 -10.59 -12.36
CA THR A 97 -14.11 -9.14 -12.45
C THR A 97 -13.29 -8.62 -11.29
N HIS A 98 -12.76 -7.38 -11.43
CA HIS A 98 -12.09 -6.68 -10.34
C HIS A 98 -12.96 -6.56 -9.07
N ASN A 99 -14.25 -6.24 -9.23
CA ASN A 99 -15.16 -6.07 -8.10
C ASN A 99 -15.42 -7.40 -7.38
N GLU A 100 -15.62 -8.48 -8.13
CA GLU A 100 -15.80 -9.81 -7.55
C GLU A 100 -14.54 -10.28 -6.81
N PHE A 101 -13.34 -9.95 -7.34
CA PHE A 101 -12.09 -10.22 -6.66
C PHE A 101 -11.96 -9.40 -5.37
N GLN A 102 -12.28 -8.10 -5.41
CA GLN A 102 -12.29 -7.22 -4.25
C GLN A 102 -13.22 -7.77 -3.13
N ASP A 103 -14.41 -8.24 -3.50
CA ASP A 103 -15.39 -8.78 -2.56
C ASP A 103 -14.92 -10.09 -1.91
N LYS A 104 -14.22 -10.92 -2.66
CA LYS A 104 -13.69 -12.21 -2.21
C LYS A 104 -12.53 -12.08 -1.21
N LEU A 105 -11.81 -10.97 -1.21
CA LEU A 105 -10.65 -10.79 -0.35
C LEU A 105 -11.03 -10.61 1.12
N ASP A 106 -10.32 -11.28 2.02
CA ASP A 106 -10.36 -11.08 3.47
C ASP A 106 -9.37 -10.01 3.94
N HIS A 107 -8.30 -9.77 3.18
CA HIS A 107 -7.25 -8.79 3.46
C HIS A 107 -6.66 -8.24 2.16
N SER A 108 -5.93 -7.13 2.25
CA SER A 108 -5.28 -6.52 1.08
C SER A 108 -4.37 -7.50 0.34
N ALA A 109 -4.47 -7.51 -0.98
CA ALA A 109 -3.69 -8.38 -1.85
C ALA A 109 -2.73 -7.58 -2.73
N ASP A 110 -1.42 -7.82 -2.61
CA ASP A 110 -0.45 -7.51 -3.66
C ASP A 110 -0.50 -8.64 -4.69
N VAL A 111 -0.78 -8.30 -5.92
CA VAL A 111 -1.03 -9.28 -7.01
C VAL A 111 0.13 -10.26 -7.20
N LYS A 112 1.38 -9.82 -7.06
CA LYS A 112 2.53 -10.72 -7.22
C LYS A 112 2.73 -11.65 -6.05
N HIS A 113 2.49 -11.18 -4.82
CA HIS A 113 2.46 -12.07 -3.66
C HIS A 113 1.29 -13.06 -3.76
N TYR A 114 0.13 -12.62 -4.24
CA TYR A 114 -1.01 -13.50 -4.44
C TYR A 114 -0.69 -14.65 -5.40
N ILE A 115 0.03 -14.38 -6.50
CA ILE A 115 0.52 -15.41 -7.41
C ILE A 115 1.49 -16.37 -6.70
N GLU A 116 2.46 -15.85 -5.94
CA GLU A 116 3.42 -16.66 -5.20
C GLU A 116 2.73 -17.55 -4.13
N ASP A 117 1.77 -16.99 -3.41
CA ASP A 117 1.01 -17.69 -2.36
C ASP A 117 0.10 -18.79 -2.93
N SER A 118 -0.34 -18.66 -4.19
CA SER A 118 -1.06 -19.74 -4.90
C SER A 118 -0.18 -20.92 -5.29
N GLY A 119 1.14 -20.83 -5.11
CA GLY A 119 2.12 -21.83 -5.49
C GLY A 119 2.51 -21.82 -6.98
N VAL A 120 1.98 -20.86 -7.76
CA VAL A 120 2.33 -20.70 -9.18
C VAL A 120 3.67 -20.00 -9.31
N THR A 121 4.52 -20.52 -10.20
CA THR A 121 5.84 -19.97 -10.45
C THR A 121 5.81 -18.99 -11.64
N TYR A 122 6.75 -18.04 -11.67
CA TYR A 122 6.76 -16.98 -12.69
C TYR A 122 7.08 -17.47 -14.11
N ASP A 123 7.62 -18.67 -14.31
CA ASP A 123 7.74 -19.31 -15.63
C ASP A 123 6.37 -19.66 -16.21
N ILE A 124 5.47 -20.21 -15.40
CA ILE A 124 4.08 -20.49 -15.80
C ILE A 124 3.35 -19.19 -16.18
N VAL A 125 3.48 -18.17 -15.37
CA VAL A 125 2.91 -16.83 -15.64
C VAL A 125 3.49 -16.24 -16.93
N SER A 126 4.80 -16.41 -17.17
CA SER A 126 5.48 -15.95 -18.39
C SER A 126 4.97 -16.66 -19.63
N GLU A 127 4.75 -17.98 -19.56
CA GLU A 127 4.15 -18.74 -20.68
C GLU A 127 2.74 -18.26 -21.02
N TRP A 128 1.92 -18.01 -20.00
CA TRP A 128 0.59 -17.46 -20.19
C TRP A 128 0.66 -16.07 -20.82
N MET A 129 1.55 -15.20 -20.34
CA MET A 129 1.75 -13.86 -20.91
C MET A 129 2.13 -13.92 -22.39
N THR A 130 3.03 -14.83 -22.78
CA THR A 130 3.42 -15.01 -24.19
C THR A 130 2.22 -15.45 -25.03
N LYS A 131 1.44 -16.40 -24.55
CA LYS A 131 0.23 -16.87 -25.26
C LYS A 131 -0.82 -15.76 -25.44
N ASN A 132 -0.83 -14.77 -24.56
CA ASN A 132 -1.77 -13.65 -24.58
C ASN A 132 -1.17 -12.35 -25.18
N GLY A 133 0.00 -12.42 -25.83
CA GLY A 133 0.60 -11.31 -26.56
C GLY A 133 1.32 -10.28 -25.69
N TYR A 134 1.71 -10.64 -24.47
CA TYR A 134 2.46 -9.77 -23.54
C TYR A 134 3.97 -10.07 -23.55
N ASP A 135 4.60 -10.20 -24.73
CA ASP A 135 5.98 -10.68 -24.88
C ASP A 135 6.99 -9.96 -24.01
N ARG A 136 6.95 -8.62 -24.00
CA ARG A 136 7.87 -7.82 -23.19
C ARG A 136 7.71 -8.06 -21.66
N GLN A 137 6.48 -8.26 -21.21
CA GLN A 137 6.18 -8.55 -19.81
C GLN A 137 6.57 -9.99 -19.46
N ALA A 138 6.37 -10.93 -20.41
CA ALA A 138 6.79 -12.31 -20.27
C ALA A 138 8.32 -12.44 -20.09
N GLU A 139 9.12 -11.73 -20.90
CA GLU A 139 10.59 -11.70 -20.72
C GLU A 139 11.01 -11.20 -19.32
N ARG A 140 10.35 -10.13 -18.82
CA ARG A 140 10.60 -9.61 -17.46
C ARG A 140 10.18 -10.61 -16.39
N CYS A 141 9.03 -11.27 -16.59
CA CYS A 141 8.52 -12.31 -15.70
C CYS A 141 9.49 -13.48 -15.62
N MET A 142 10.01 -13.95 -16.76
CA MET A 142 11.04 -15.00 -16.82
C MET A 142 12.36 -14.57 -16.13
N SER A 143 12.76 -13.31 -16.29
CA SER A 143 13.94 -12.78 -15.59
C SER A 143 13.75 -12.78 -14.08
N MET A 144 12.54 -12.50 -13.58
CA MET A 144 12.20 -12.60 -12.16
C MET A 144 12.28 -14.05 -11.67
N TYR A 145 11.76 -15.00 -12.44
CA TYR A 145 11.87 -16.43 -12.15
C TYR A 145 13.33 -16.89 -12.00
N HIS A 146 14.18 -16.59 -12.96
CA HIS A 146 15.61 -16.95 -12.90
C HIS A 146 16.31 -16.33 -11.70
N LYS A 147 16.00 -15.07 -11.38
CA LYS A 147 16.57 -14.38 -10.22
C LYS A 147 16.16 -15.03 -8.90
N LEU A 148 14.90 -15.44 -8.76
CA LEU A 148 14.43 -16.17 -7.57
C LEU A 148 15.08 -17.55 -7.47
N LYS A 149 15.19 -18.29 -8.58
CA LYS A 149 15.86 -19.59 -8.64
C LYS A 149 17.32 -19.53 -8.22
N SER A 150 18.01 -18.44 -8.50
CA SER A 150 19.39 -18.21 -8.06
C SER A 150 19.53 -17.68 -6.63
N GLY A 151 18.45 -17.64 -5.86
CA GLY A 151 18.42 -17.12 -4.47
C GLY A 151 18.45 -15.60 -4.37
N GLY A 152 18.25 -14.87 -5.47
CA GLY A 152 18.15 -13.43 -5.50
C GLY A 152 16.77 -12.93 -5.05
N ASN A 153 16.69 -11.66 -4.67
CA ASN A 153 15.44 -11.01 -4.32
C ASN A 153 14.90 -10.18 -5.50
N ILE A 154 13.56 -10.14 -5.64
CA ILE A 154 12.87 -9.37 -6.68
C ILE A 154 12.06 -8.23 -6.08
N MET A 155 11.79 -7.22 -6.90
CA MET A 155 10.89 -6.13 -6.54
C MET A 155 9.47 -6.47 -6.99
N ARG A 156 8.56 -6.61 -6.03
CA ARG A 156 7.17 -7.00 -6.26
C ARG A 156 6.22 -5.82 -6.49
N ARG A 157 6.71 -4.73 -7.04
CA ARG A 157 5.82 -3.61 -7.39
C ARG A 157 4.80 -4.04 -8.43
N GLY A 158 3.51 -3.73 -8.20
CA GLY A 158 2.42 -4.10 -9.08
C GLY A 158 1.08 -3.62 -8.54
N VAL A 159 0.01 -4.13 -9.10
CA VAL A 159 -1.35 -3.84 -8.63
C VAL A 159 -1.51 -4.33 -7.19
N ASN A 160 -2.13 -3.50 -6.36
CA ASN A 160 -2.42 -3.80 -4.97
C ASN A 160 -3.90 -3.49 -4.69
N VAL A 161 -4.65 -4.52 -4.31
CA VAL A 161 -6.10 -4.43 -4.03
C VAL A 161 -6.28 -4.25 -2.53
N PRO A 162 -6.74 -3.06 -2.05
CA PRO A 162 -6.81 -2.77 -0.62
C PRO A 162 -8.04 -3.39 0.02
N LYS A 163 -7.88 -4.02 1.21
CA LYS A 163 -8.97 -4.58 2.03
C LYS A 163 -8.65 -4.47 3.52
N GLY A 164 -9.56 -3.94 4.30
CA GLY A 164 -9.40 -3.74 5.74
C GLY A 164 -8.36 -2.68 6.08
N HIS A 165 -7.09 -2.97 5.84
CA HIS A 165 -5.98 -2.03 6.00
C HIS A 165 -4.83 -2.38 5.05
N ILE A 166 -3.88 -1.44 4.89
CA ILE A 166 -2.66 -1.65 4.10
C ILE A 166 -1.41 -1.53 4.96
N GLY A 167 -0.28 -1.93 4.40
CA GLY A 167 1.05 -1.63 4.94
C GLY A 167 1.36 -0.13 4.96
N ALA A 168 2.58 0.23 5.34
CA ALA A 168 2.98 1.63 5.38
C ALA A 168 2.82 2.30 4.01
N PHE A 169 2.07 3.39 3.96
CA PHE A 169 1.86 4.18 2.75
C PHE A 169 3.15 4.91 2.38
N VAL A 170 3.82 4.43 1.33
CA VAL A 170 5.11 4.94 0.84
C VAL A 170 4.96 5.53 -0.56
N GLY A 171 5.97 6.29 -1.03
CA GLY A 171 5.87 7.14 -2.20
C GLY A 171 5.40 6.48 -3.52
N HIS A 172 5.57 5.17 -3.70
CA HIS A 172 5.08 4.46 -4.89
C HIS A 172 3.68 3.84 -4.73
N TYR A 173 3.14 3.76 -3.52
CA TYR A 173 1.82 3.18 -3.25
C TYR A 173 0.66 3.87 -4.00
N PRO A 174 0.63 5.21 -4.15
CA PRO A 174 -0.44 5.88 -4.86
C PRO A 174 -0.68 5.35 -6.28
N THR A 175 0.38 4.93 -6.97
CA THR A 175 0.28 4.42 -8.35
C THR A 175 -0.05 2.94 -8.45
N MET A 176 -0.28 2.26 -7.32
CA MET A 176 -0.45 0.81 -7.23
C MET A 176 -1.79 0.39 -6.62
N LEU A 177 -2.39 1.24 -5.77
CA LEU A 177 -3.63 0.94 -5.07
C LEU A 177 -4.83 1.11 -5.98
N THR A 178 -5.68 0.07 -6.05
CA THR A 178 -6.94 0.10 -6.79
C THR A 178 -8.08 0.69 -5.96
N HIS A 179 -9.08 1.21 -6.65
CA HIS A 179 -10.35 1.58 -6.02
C HIS A 179 -11.16 0.31 -5.71
N PRO A 180 -11.90 0.22 -4.57
CA PRO A 180 -12.62 -0.99 -4.21
C PRO A 180 -13.80 -1.34 -5.13
N ASP A 181 -14.43 -0.35 -5.76
CA ASP A 181 -15.66 -0.55 -6.54
C ASP A 181 -15.48 -0.24 -8.04
N GLU A 182 -14.33 0.28 -8.44
CA GLU A 182 -14.06 0.69 -9.82
C GLU A 182 -12.71 0.13 -10.27
N ASP A 183 -12.65 -0.41 -11.48
CA ASP A 183 -11.39 -0.91 -12.07
C ASP A 183 -10.48 0.25 -12.50
N ARG A 184 -10.01 0.99 -11.51
CA ARG A 184 -9.07 2.11 -11.65
C ARG A 184 -8.14 2.19 -10.44
N PHE A 185 -7.05 2.90 -10.59
CA PHE A 185 -6.23 3.28 -9.45
C PHE A 185 -6.86 4.46 -8.69
N LEU A 186 -6.36 4.71 -7.49
CA LEU A 186 -6.85 5.80 -6.64
C LEU A 186 -6.54 7.18 -7.23
N THR A 187 -7.38 8.14 -6.91
CA THR A 187 -7.04 9.56 -7.07
C THR A 187 -6.07 10.01 -5.98
N ILE A 188 -5.41 11.14 -6.20
CA ILE A 188 -4.55 11.74 -5.17
C ILE A 188 -5.38 12.11 -3.94
N ARG A 189 -6.62 12.59 -4.11
CA ARG A 189 -7.52 12.90 -2.99
C ARG A 189 -7.82 11.68 -2.14
N GLU A 190 -8.11 10.54 -2.75
CA GLU A 190 -8.32 9.28 -2.03
C GLU A 190 -7.05 8.84 -1.26
N CYS A 191 -5.89 9.00 -1.87
CA CYS A 191 -4.62 8.73 -1.20
C CYS A 191 -4.39 9.64 0.01
N LEU A 192 -4.71 10.94 -0.09
CA LEU A 192 -4.61 11.89 1.02
C LEU A 192 -5.59 11.54 2.16
N SER A 193 -6.79 11.07 1.81
CA SER A 193 -7.80 10.63 2.78
C SER A 193 -7.32 9.41 3.59
N ILE A 194 -6.66 8.42 2.96
CA ILE A 194 -6.04 7.28 3.66
C ILE A 194 -5.02 7.75 4.70
N MET A 195 -4.33 8.85 4.44
CA MET A 195 -3.40 9.46 5.40
C MET A 195 -4.10 10.36 6.45
N LYS A 196 -5.43 10.48 6.38
CA LYS A 196 -6.26 11.36 7.23
C LYS A 196 -5.82 12.83 7.16
N LEU A 197 -5.36 13.27 5.98
CA LEU A 197 -5.10 14.68 5.74
C LEU A 197 -6.42 15.44 5.52
N PRO A 198 -6.49 16.74 5.86
CA PRO A 198 -7.70 17.53 5.67
C PRO A 198 -8.19 17.54 4.23
N GLU A 199 -9.52 17.67 4.04
CA GLU A 199 -10.14 17.66 2.70
C GLU A 199 -9.68 18.83 1.81
N ASP A 200 -9.27 19.94 2.42
CA ASP A 200 -8.72 21.13 1.75
C ASP A 200 -7.20 21.06 1.53
N PHE A 201 -6.55 19.99 1.96
CA PHE A 201 -5.11 19.83 1.77
C PHE A 201 -4.76 19.71 0.29
N ILE A 202 -3.85 20.56 -0.18
CA ILE A 202 -3.37 20.58 -1.57
C ILE A 202 -1.87 20.32 -1.58
N LEU A 203 -1.46 19.33 -2.36
CA LEU A 203 -0.04 19.10 -2.64
C LEU A 203 0.46 20.23 -3.57
N GLN A 204 1.49 20.94 -3.12
CA GLN A 204 2.16 21.93 -3.94
C GLN A 204 3.28 21.27 -4.78
N GLY A 205 3.27 21.54 -6.06
CA GLY A 205 4.19 20.92 -7.02
C GLY A 205 3.48 19.91 -7.92
N GLY A 206 3.72 19.99 -9.24
CA GLY A 206 3.12 19.06 -10.19
C GLY A 206 3.50 17.62 -9.88
N LEU A 207 2.56 16.69 -10.08
CA LEU A 207 2.89 15.27 -10.17
C LEU A 207 3.92 15.12 -11.29
N LYS A 208 5.18 14.85 -10.93
CA LYS A 208 6.15 14.41 -11.93
C LYS A 208 5.79 13.00 -12.32
N ASN A 209 5.30 12.84 -13.55
CA ASN A 209 5.10 11.53 -14.18
C ASN A 209 6.40 10.73 -14.22
#